data_75d8f550c149edf22319083eb3790579
#
_entry.id   75d8f550c149edf22319083eb3790579
#
_cell.length_a   1.000
_cell.length_b   1.000
_cell.length_c   1.000
_cell.angle_alpha   90.00
_cell.angle_beta   90.00
_cell.angle_gamma   90.00
#
_symmetry.space_group_name_H-M   'P 1'
#
loop_
_entity.id
_entity.type
_entity.pdbx_description
1 polymer ?
#
loop_
_entity_poly.entity_id
_entity_poly.type
_entity_poly.pdbx_seq_one_letter_code
_entity_poly.pdbx_strand_id
1 'polypeptide(L)'
;MAYNYFSGEGITAFDEGRPLFARTPDAKFNLANFMRVHLFTALGALKDGLDILLKEEGVQIDKMYGHGGLFKTPVVGQRIMAAAIDTPVSVMETAGEGGAWGIALLAAYMAQKEEGESLADYLSKRVFGGQEGVTEDPVPADVEGFDQFLKRYNEGLAIERAAVEHL
;
A
#
# COMPACT_ATOMS: atom_id res chain seq x y z
N MET A 1 8.27 -12.41 -11.80
CA MET A 1 7.22 -11.39 -11.63
C MET A 1 5.94 -12.07 -11.24
N ALA A 2 5.07 -11.39 -10.50
CA ALA A 2 3.69 -11.81 -10.26
C ALA A 2 2.75 -10.66 -10.64
N TYR A 3 1.58 -11.00 -11.16
CA TYR A 3 0.48 -10.06 -11.40
C TYR A 3 -0.73 -10.62 -10.66
N ASN A 4 -1.15 -9.94 -9.60
CA ASN A 4 -2.20 -10.42 -8.70
C ASN A 4 -3.56 -9.77 -9.02
N TYR A 5 -3.84 -9.56 -10.30
CA TYR A 5 -5.10 -8.98 -10.74
C TYR A 5 -6.22 -10.02 -10.73
N PHE A 6 -7.02 -10.02 -9.67
CA PHE A 6 -8.24 -10.82 -9.55
C PHE A 6 -9.45 -10.14 -10.20
N SER A 7 -9.32 -8.87 -10.52
CA SER A 7 -10.30 -8.02 -11.19
C SER A 7 -9.56 -6.95 -11.99
N GLY A 8 -10.27 -6.00 -12.56
CA GLY A 8 -9.68 -4.84 -13.22
C GLY A 8 -8.88 -3.94 -12.27
N GLU A 9 -7.95 -3.19 -12.84
CA GLU A 9 -7.11 -2.20 -12.14
C GLU A 9 -7.02 -0.92 -12.98
N GLY A 10 -7.67 0.14 -12.49
CA GLY A 10 -7.81 1.40 -13.24
C GLY A 10 -6.50 2.12 -13.52
N ILE A 11 -5.54 2.09 -12.59
CA ILE A 11 -4.23 2.76 -12.75
C ILE A 11 -3.43 2.16 -13.91
N THR A 12 -3.47 0.84 -14.06
CA THR A 12 -2.77 0.12 -15.13
C THR A 12 -3.66 -0.18 -16.36
N ALA A 13 -4.89 0.35 -16.36
CA ALA A 13 -5.87 0.27 -17.45
C ALA A 13 -6.23 -1.17 -17.84
N PHE A 14 -6.61 -1.98 -16.84
CA PHE A 14 -7.20 -3.30 -17.03
C PHE A 14 -8.65 -3.30 -16.59
N ASP A 15 -9.56 -3.76 -17.44
CA ASP A 15 -10.97 -3.96 -17.12
C ASP A 15 -11.21 -5.25 -16.34
N GLU A 16 -10.38 -6.25 -16.55
CA GLU A 16 -10.36 -7.54 -15.86
C GLU A 16 -8.92 -8.02 -15.66
N GLY A 17 -8.70 -9.06 -14.88
CA GLY A 17 -7.36 -9.58 -14.59
C GLY A 17 -7.25 -11.09 -14.68
N ARG A 18 -6.02 -11.55 -14.81
CA ARG A 18 -5.64 -12.98 -14.77
C ARG A 18 -4.47 -13.15 -13.81
N PRO A 19 -4.69 -13.63 -12.57
CA PRO A 19 -3.58 -13.82 -11.65
C PRO A 19 -2.54 -14.77 -12.25
N LEU A 20 -1.33 -14.29 -12.42
CA LEU A 20 -0.26 -15.08 -13.00
C LEU A 20 1.09 -14.88 -12.32
N PHE A 21 1.96 -15.88 -12.47
CA PHE A 21 3.35 -15.82 -12.05
C PHE A 21 4.25 -16.21 -13.22
N ALA A 22 5.15 -15.32 -13.61
CA ALA A 22 6.10 -15.53 -14.68
C ALA A 22 7.53 -15.37 -14.19
N ARG A 23 8.45 -16.20 -14.65
CA ARG A 23 9.87 -16.10 -14.35
C ARG A 23 10.75 -16.43 -15.55
N THR A 24 11.92 -15.82 -15.60
CA THR A 24 12.97 -16.19 -16.54
C THR A 24 13.71 -17.45 -16.05
N PRO A 25 14.36 -18.23 -16.93
CA PRO A 25 15.12 -19.43 -16.55
C PRO A 25 16.21 -19.18 -15.52
N ASP A 26 16.82 -17.99 -15.54
CA ASP A 26 17.89 -17.54 -14.66
C ASP A 26 17.41 -16.89 -13.36
N ALA A 27 16.09 -16.78 -13.17
CA ALA A 27 15.53 -16.17 -11.97
C ALA A 27 15.95 -16.92 -10.70
N LYS A 28 16.40 -16.17 -9.70
CA LYS A 28 16.72 -16.72 -8.37
C LYS A 28 15.41 -17.09 -7.66
N PHE A 29 14.87 -18.26 -8.00
CA PHE A 29 13.61 -18.76 -7.48
C PHE A 29 13.81 -19.52 -6.18
N ASN A 30 13.33 -18.91 -5.08
CA ASN A 30 13.25 -19.50 -3.76
C ASN A 30 12.00 -18.97 -3.04
N LEU A 31 11.63 -19.57 -1.90
CA LEU A 31 10.42 -19.20 -1.17
C LEU A 31 10.40 -17.71 -0.77
N ALA A 32 11.54 -17.18 -0.31
CA ALA A 32 11.62 -15.79 0.10
C ALA A 32 11.35 -14.82 -1.07
N ASN A 33 11.92 -15.07 -2.24
CA ASN A 33 11.68 -14.25 -3.43
C ASN A 33 10.27 -14.45 -3.98
N PHE A 34 9.72 -15.66 -3.90
CA PHE A 34 8.33 -15.93 -4.27
C PHE A 34 7.36 -15.12 -3.39
N MET A 35 7.52 -15.16 -2.07
CA MET A 35 6.67 -14.38 -1.16
C MET A 35 6.86 -12.86 -1.35
N ARG A 36 8.10 -12.42 -1.51
CA ARG A 36 8.40 -10.98 -1.70
C ARG A 36 7.77 -10.42 -2.96
N VAL A 37 7.80 -11.14 -4.08
CA VAL A 37 7.21 -10.63 -5.33
C VAL A 37 5.70 -10.42 -5.22
N HIS A 38 4.98 -11.26 -4.47
CA HIS A 38 3.56 -11.06 -4.24
C HIS A 38 3.27 -9.85 -3.35
N LEU A 39 4.13 -9.58 -2.34
CA LEU A 39 4.01 -8.39 -1.50
C LEU A 39 4.33 -7.12 -2.31
N PHE A 40 5.35 -7.14 -3.14
CA PHE A 40 5.72 -6.01 -4.00
C PHE A 40 4.64 -5.71 -5.03
N THR A 41 4.11 -6.75 -5.69
CA THR A 41 3.03 -6.60 -6.68
C THR A 41 1.75 -6.02 -6.07
N ALA A 42 1.45 -6.32 -4.81
CA ALA A 42 0.30 -5.72 -4.12
C ALA A 42 0.39 -4.18 -3.98
N LEU A 43 1.58 -3.62 -4.13
CA LEU A 43 1.83 -2.18 -4.06
C LEU A 43 2.19 -1.54 -5.42
N GLY A 44 2.29 -2.32 -6.49
CA GLY A 44 2.69 -1.81 -7.81
C GLY A 44 1.77 -0.71 -8.32
N ALA A 45 0.49 -1.00 -8.48
CA ALA A 45 -0.50 -0.01 -8.93
C ALA A 45 -0.67 1.16 -7.95
N LEU A 46 -0.57 0.90 -6.62
CA LEU A 46 -0.55 1.96 -5.62
C LEU A 46 0.61 2.94 -5.86
N LYS A 47 1.81 2.41 -6.11
CA LYS A 47 2.99 3.26 -6.36
C LYS A 47 2.83 4.07 -7.63
N ASP A 48 2.36 3.47 -8.73
CA ASP A 48 2.11 4.19 -9.98
C ASP A 48 1.09 5.31 -9.78
N GLY A 49 0.01 5.06 -9.05
CA GLY A 49 -0.99 6.08 -8.72
C GLY A 49 -0.46 7.18 -7.80
N LEU A 50 0.36 6.84 -6.80
CA LEU A 50 0.99 7.82 -5.92
C LEU A 50 2.04 8.67 -6.65
N ASP A 51 2.75 8.11 -7.62
CA ASP A 51 3.73 8.86 -8.40
C ASP A 51 3.08 10.02 -9.18
N ILE A 52 1.84 9.87 -9.61
CA ILE A 52 1.07 10.99 -10.18
C ILE A 52 0.95 12.13 -9.17
N LEU A 53 0.53 11.83 -7.94
CA LEU A 53 0.38 12.84 -6.89
C LEU A 53 1.72 13.46 -6.47
N LEU A 54 2.74 12.63 -6.28
CA LEU A 54 4.03 13.07 -5.73
C LEU A 54 4.91 13.76 -6.76
N LYS A 55 4.95 13.24 -8.00
CA LYS A 55 5.86 13.72 -9.05
C LYS A 55 5.22 14.70 -10.01
N GLU A 56 3.96 14.49 -10.40
CA GLU A 56 3.28 15.35 -11.37
C GLU A 56 2.56 16.51 -10.68
N GLU A 57 1.81 16.22 -9.59
CA GLU A 57 1.08 17.24 -8.83
C GLU A 57 1.91 17.89 -7.71
N GLY A 58 3.10 17.37 -7.40
CA GLY A 58 4.03 17.93 -6.44
C GLY A 58 3.56 17.91 -4.99
N VAL A 59 2.64 17.00 -4.65
CA VAL A 59 2.14 16.82 -3.28
C VAL A 59 3.28 16.34 -2.38
N GLN A 60 3.43 16.96 -1.21
CA GLN A 60 4.39 16.54 -0.19
C GLN A 60 3.68 15.68 0.86
N ILE A 61 4.26 14.54 1.18
CA ILE A 61 3.76 13.62 2.21
C ILE A 61 4.88 13.41 3.23
N ASP A 62 4.66 13.87 4.46
CA ASP A 62 5.62 13.69 5.56
C ASP A 62 5.56 12.27 6.14
N LYS A 63 4.37 11.66 6.14
CA LYS A 63 4.13 10.35 6.74
C LYS A 63 2.86 9.71 6.17
N MET A 64 2.89 8.39 5.99
CA MET A 64 1.73 7.59 5.60
C MET A 64 1.26 6.73 6.78
N TYR A 65 -0.05 6.58 6.94
CA TYR A 65 -0.63 5.66 7.92
C TYR A 65 -1.19 4.42 7.23
N GLY A 66 -0.69 3.26 7.67
CA GLY A 66 -1.11 1.96 7.15
C GLY A 66 -2.25 1.33 7.95
N HIS A 67 -3.29 0.84 7.27
CA HIS A 67 -4.40 0.11 7.85
C HIS A 67 -4.75 -1.12 7.01
N GLY A 68 -5.30 -2.14 7.66
CA GLY A 68 -5.79 -3.34 7.00
C GLY A 68 -4.86 -4.54 7.07
N GLY A 69 -5.18 -5.57 6.28
CA GLY A 69 -4.56 -6.90 6.39
C GLY A 69 -3.06 -6.94 6.16
N LEU A 70 -2.53 -6.10 5.27
CA LEU A 70 -1.09 -6.02 5.00
C LEU A 70 -0.28 -5.67 6.27
N PHE A 71 -0.87 -4.90 7.18
CA PHE A 71 -0.21 -4.40 8.38
C PHE A 71 -0.45 -5.28 9.63
N LYS A 72 -1.20 -6.39 9.50
CA LYS A 72 -1.38 -7.35 10.60
C LYS A 72 -0.09 -8.08 10.99
N THR A 73 0.84 -8.22 10.04
CA THR A 73 2.19 -8.72 10.34
C THR A 73 3.09 -7.54 10.69
N PRO A 74 3.51 -7.39 11.94
CA PRO A 74 4.31 -6.25 12.37
C PRO A 74 5.55 -6.05 11.48
N VAL A 75 5.85 -4.81 11.18
CA VAL A 75 7.04 -4.35 10.43
C VAL A 75 7.01 -4.68 8.93
N VAL A 76 6.57 -5.89 8.52
CA VAL A 76 6.70 -6.36 7.14
C VAL A 76 5.97 -5.45 6.14
N GLY A 77 4.68 -5.22 6.37
CA GLY A 77 3.87 -4.34 5.49
C GLY A 77 4.38 -2.90 5.49
N GLN A 78 4.80 -2.39 6.65
CA GLN A 78 5.34 -1.04 6.79
C GLN A 78 6.62 -0.85 5.99
N ARG A 79 7.60 -1.74 6.13
CA ARG A 79 8.88 -1.67 5.41
C ARG A 79 8.71 -1.73 3.90
N ILE A 80 7.85 -2.64 3.44
CA ILE A 80 7.60 -2.78 2.01
C ILE A 80 6.90 -1.54 1.46
N MET A 81 5.92 -1.01 2.19
CA MET A 81 5.25 0.23 1.79
C MET A 81 6.20 1.42 1.87
N ALA A 82 6.97 1.57 2.95
CA ALA A 82 7.95 2.65 3.07
C ALA A 82 8.98 2.62 1.93
N ALA A 83 9.43 1.41 1.54
CA ALA A 83 10.29 1.25 0.37
C ALA A 83 9.60 1.66 -0.94
N ALA A 84 8.32 1.28 -1.11
CA ALA A 84 7.57 1.61 -2.32
C ALA A 84 7.35 3.10 -2.52
N ILE A 85 7.10 3.85 -1.44
CA ILE A 85 6.70 5.27 -1.53
C ILE A 85 7.78 6.25 -1.07
N ASP A 86 8.95 5.75 -0.65
CA ASP A 86 10.06 6.54 -0.08
C ASP A 86 9.60 7.52 1.01
N THR A 87 8.73 7.04 1.90
CA THR A 87 8.09 7.87 2.95
C THR A 87 7.90 7.02 4.21
N PRO A 88 8.08 7.58 5.42
CA PRO A 88 7.81 6.87 6.67
C PRO A 88 6.38 6.34 6.74
N VAL A 89 6.22 5.09 7.20
CA VAL A 89 4.91 4.46 7.37
C VAL A 89 4.66 4.11 8.83
N SER A 90 3.59 4.69 9.38
CA SER A 90 3.13 4.43 10.75
C SER A 90 1.93 3.49 10.76
N VAL A 91 1.89 2.63 11.76
CA VAL A 91 0.78 1.71 12.00
C VAL A 91 0.34 1.85 13.45
N MET A 92 -0.93 2.11 13.67
CA MET A 92 -1.54 2.18 14.99
C MET A 92 -1.91 0.78 15.49
N GLU A 93 -2.07 0.59 16.80
CA GLU A 93 -2.49 -0.70 17.36
C GLU A 93 -3.81 -1.22 16.78
N THR A 94 -4.71 -0.30 16.41
CA THR A 94 -6.02 -0.60 15.81
C THR A 94 -5.99 -0.85 14.31
N ALA A 95 -4.82 -0.80 13.67
CA ALA A 95 -4.69 -0.82 12.21
C ALA A 95 -5.25 -2.08 11.54
N GLY A 96 -5.27 -3.22 12.24
CA GLY A 96 -5.81 -4.47 11.71
C GLY A 96 -7.30 -4.44 11.36
N GLU A 97 -8.07 -3.56 12.01
CA GLU A 97 -9.53 -3.43 11.88
C GLU A 97 -9.94 -1.99 11.50
N GLY A 98 -9.09 -1.29 10.76
CA GLY A 98 -9.22 0.15 10.48
C GLY A 98 -10.56 0.59 9.91
N GLY A 99 -11.19 -0.19 9.03
CA GLY A 99 -12.50 0.15 8.45
C GLY A 99 -13.61 0.14 9.48
N ALA A 100 -13.77 -0.94 10.22
CA ALA A 100 -14.79 -1.08 11.26
C ALA A 100 -14.58 -0.07 12.39
N TRP A 101 -13.33 0.14 12.79
CA TRP A 101 -12.98 1.11 13.81
C TRP A 101 -13.26 2.55 13.37
N GLY A 102 -12.92 2.90 12.13
CA GLY A 102 -13.20 4.22 11.56
C GLY A 102 -14.68 4.55 11.53
N ILE A 103 -15.55 3.62 11.13
CA ILE A 103 -17.01 3.79 11.18
C ILE A 103 -17.50 3.98 12.62
N ALA A 104 -16.97 3.19 13.58
CA ALA A 104 -17.31 3.34 14.98
C ALA A 104 -16.93 4.72 15.54
N LEU A 105 -15.77 5.25 15.13
CA LEU A 105 -15.34 6.60 15.51
C LEU A 105 -16.26 7.70 14.95
N LEU A 106 -16.71 7.58 13.70
CA LEU A 106 -17.67 8.52 13.13
C LEU A 106 -18.99 8.49 13.88
N ALA A 107 -19.50 7.32 14.24
CA ALA A 107 -20.70 7.18 15.04
C ALA A 107 -20.52 7.78 16.45
N ALA A 108 -19.37 7.54 17.09
CA ALA A 108 -19.05 8.12 18.38
C ALA A 108 -18.95 9.66 18.32
N TYR A 109 -18.29 10.19 17.30
CA TYR A 109 -18.24 11.63 17.05
C TYR A 109 -19.63 12.24 16.91
N MET A 110 -20.52 11.63 16.11
CA MET A 110 -21.89 12.12 15.95
C MET A 110 -22.66 12.17 17.27
N ALA A 111 -22.45 11.19 18.15
CA ALA A 111 -23.16 11.07 19.42
C ALA A 111 -22.55 11.91 20.57
N GLN A 112 -21.27 12.22 20.52
CA GLN A 112 -20.51 12.74 21.66
C GLN A 112 -19.78 14.05 21.41
N LYS A 113 -19.79 14.59 20.18
CA LYS A 113 -19.12 15.85 19.88
C LYS A 113 -19.72 17.00 20.68
N GLU A 114 -18.88 17.94 21.09
CA GLU A 114 -19.30 19.19 21.67
C GLU A 114 -19.78 20.17 20.59
N GLU A 115 -20.51 21.20 21.00
CA GLU A 115 -20.98 22.23 20.07
C GLU A 115 -19.77 22.96 19.46
N GLY A 116 -19.72 22.97 18.11
CA GLY A 116 -18.58 23.55 17.36
C GLY A 116 -17.32 22.71 17.28
N GLU A 117 -17.28 21.53 17.91
CA GLU A 117 -16.11 20.62 17.83
C GLU A 117 -15.99 20.00 16.44
N SER A 118 -14.88 20.22 15.75
CA SER A 118 -14.59 19.59 14.48
C SER A 118 -14.22 18.10 14.65
N LEU A 119 -14.41 17.30 13.59
CA LEU A 119 -13.95 15.90 13.60
C LEU A 119 -12.44 15.80 13.84
N ALA A 120 -11.66 16.70 13.27
CA ALA A 120 -10.20 16.74 13.45
C ALA A 120 -9.83 16.99 14.92
N ASP A 121 -10.50 17.94 15.59
CA ASP A 121 -10.31 18.19 17.02
C ASP A 121 -10.70 16.99 17.87
N TYR A 122 -11.87 16.40 17.62
CA TYR A 122 -12.33 15.21 18.32
C TYR A 122 -11.33 14.05 18.21
N LEU A 123 -10.87 13.76 16.99
CA LEU A 123 -9.90 12.69 16.76
C LEU A 123 -8.56 12.98 17.43
N SER A 124 -8.02 14.18 17.28
CA SER A 124 -6.70 14.53 17.83
C SER A 124 -6.68 14.60 19.37
N LYS A 125 -7.77 15.07 19.99
CA LYS A 125 -7.82 15.28 21.44
C LYS A 125 -8.32 14.07 22.22
N ARG A 126 -9.36 13.37 21.69
CA ARG A 126 -10.06 12.32 22.43
C ARG A 126 -9.72 10.90 21.99
N VAL A 127 -9.29 10.73 20.75
CA VAL A 127 -9.04 9.39 20.21
C VAL A 127 -7.55 9.09 20.11
N PHE A 128 -6.80 9.95 19.46
CA PHE A 128 -5.38 9.73 19.18
C PHE A 128 -4.45 10.53 20.11
N GLY A 129 -5.01 11.29 21.04
CA GLY A 129 -4.22 12.08 21.98
C GLY A 129 -3.22 11.21 22.76
N GLY A 130 -1.92 11.40 22.51
CA GLY A 130 -0.86 10.64 23.16
C GLY A 130 -0.64 9.21 22.65
N GLN A 131 -1.30 8.79 21.58
CA GLN A 131 -1.03 7.52 20.91
C GLN A 131 -0.02 7.74 19.78
N GLU A 132 1.15 7.17 19.92
CA GLU A 132 2.15 7.10 18.86
C GLU A 132 2.07 5.71 18.23
N GLY A 133 1.86 5.65 16.92
CA GLY A 133 1.97 4.40 16.18
C GLY A 133 3.43 3.98 16.04
N VAL A 134 3.68 2.72 15.74
CA VAL A 134 5.01 2.25 15.36
C VAL A 134 5.29 2.74 13.94
N THR A 135 6.41 3.42 13.75
CA THR A 135 6.84 3.98 12.45
C THR A 135 8.06 3.23 11.93
N GLU A 136 8.03 2.87 10.65
CA GLU A 136 9.19 2.37 9.92
C GLU A 136 9.58 3.39 8.86
N ASP A 137 10.85 3.77 8.85
CA ASP A 137 11.42 4.67 7.87
C ASP A 137 11.83 3.91 6.59
N PRO A 138 11.84 4.57 5.42
CA PRO A 138 12.34 3.97 4.20
C PRO A 138 13.84 3.69 4.31
N VAL A 139 14.25 2.49 3.87
CA VAL A 139 15.65 2.11 3.78
C VAL A 139 16.11 2.31 2.33
N PRO A 140 17.15 3.12 2.05
CA PRO A 140 17.54 3.47 0.67
C PRO A 140 17.75 2.27 -0.27
N ALA A 141 18.35 1.19 0.23
CA ALA A 141 18.55 -0.02 -0.56
C ALA A 141 17.24 -0.75 -0.89
N ASP A 142 16.23 -0.67 -0.01
CA ASP A 142 14.92 -1.27 -0.26
C ASP A 142 14.10 -0.40 -1.22
N VAL A 143 14.24 0.94 -1.15
CA VAL A 143 13.64 1.90 -2.11
C VAL A 143 14.18 1.62 -3.51
N GLU A 144 15.51 1.57 -3.69
CA GLU A 144 16.13 1.23 -4.96
C GLU A 144 15.67 -0.14 -5.48
N GLY A 145 15.59 -1.13 -4.59
CA GLY A 145 15.11 -2.48 -4.92
C GLY A 145 13.66 -2.48 -5.39
N PHE A 146 12.80 -1.68 -4.77
CA PHE A 146 11.39 -1.55 -5.18
C PHE A 146 11.28 -0.81 -6.53
N ASP A 147 12.03 0.25 -6.77
CA ASP A 147 12.04 0.97 -8.05
C ASP A 147 12.48 0.06 -9.21
N GLN A 148 13.51 -0.75 -8.99
CA GLN A 148 13.93 -1.75 -9.98
C GLN A 148 12.85 -2.81 -10.25
N PHE A 149 12.12 -3.22 -9.21
CA PHE A 149 10.98 -4.12 -9.35
C PHE A 149 9.87 -3.44 -10.15
N LEU A 150 9.47 -2.21 -9.79
CA LEU A 150 8.37 -1.48 -10.43
C LEU A 150 8.62 -1.28 -11.93
N LYS A 151 9.85 -0.94 -12.31
CA LYS A 151 10.21 -0.84 -13.72
C LYS A 151 9.92 -2.15 -14.48
N ARG A 152 10.36 -3.29 -13.94
CA ARG A 152 10.11 -4.60 -14.55
C ARG A 152 8.62 -4.99 -14.52
N TYR A 153 7.93 -4.59 -13.46
CA TYR A 153 6.50 -4.81 -13.32
C TYR A 153 5.74 -4.10 -14.43
N ASN A 154 6.02 -2.82 -14.66
CA ASN A 154 5.38 -2.02 -15.71
C ASN A 154 5.73 -2.50 -17.12
N GLU A 155 7.00 -2.82 -17.37
CA GLU A 155 7.42 -3.43 -18.65
C GLU A 155 6.70 -4.76 -18.93
N GLY A 156 6.44 -5.55 -17.90
CA GLY A 156 5.81 -6.87 -18.00
C GLY A 156 4.29 -6.86 -18.01
N LEU A 157 3.61 -5.72 -17.86
CA LEU A 157 2.13 -5.63 -17.97
C LEU A 157 1.60 -6.16 -19.32
N ALA A 158 2.42 -6.17 -20.36
CA ALA A 158 2.10 -6.79 -21.65
C ALA A 158 1.79 -8.29 -21.52
N ILE A 159 2.41 -8.99 -20.55
CA ILE A 159 2.13 -10.41 -20.27
C ILE A 159 0.72 -10.56 -19.70
N GLU A 160 0.35 -9.69 -18.77
CA GLU A 160 -1.00 -9.68 -18.20
C GLU A 160 -2.06 -9.34 -19.26
N ARG A 161 -1.79 -8.37 -20.17
CA ARG A 161 -2.70 -8.08 -21.30
C ARG A 161 -2.90 -9.29 -22.18
N ALA A 162 -1.84 -9.97 -22.56
CA ALA A 162 -1.94 -11.19 -23.36
C ALA A 162 -2.72 -12.30 -22.61
N ALA A 163 -2.56 -12.41 -21.29
CA ALA A 163 -3.32 -13.36 -20.49
C ALA A 163 -4.82 -13.02 -20.47
N VAL A 164 -5.18 -11.74 -20.32
CA VAL A 164 -6.59 -11.29 -20.38
C VAL A 164 -7.20 -11.56 -21.75
N GLU A 165 -6.45 -11.38 -22.84
CA GLU A 165 -6.94 -11.58 -24.20
C GLU A 165 -7.10 -13.06 -24.61
N HIS A 166 -6.34 -13.98 -23.97
CA HIS A 166 -6.23 -15.36 -24.43
C HIS A 166 -6.61 -16.43 -23.39
N LEU A 167 -6.87 -16.06 -22.13
CA LEU A 167 -7.31 -16.95 -21.06
C LEU A 167 -8.69 -16.59 -20.52
#